data_c83c892a440f07824fbb050e442936f5
#
_entry.id   c83c892a440f07824fbb050e442936f5
#
_cell.length_a   1.000
_cell.length_b   1.000
_cell.length_c   1.000
_cell.angle_alpha   90.00
_cell.angle_beta   90.00
_cell.angle_gamma   90.00
#
_symmetry.space_group_name_H-M   'P 1'
#
loop_
_entity.id
_entity.type
_entity.pdbx_description
1 polymer ?
#
loop_
_entity_poly.entity_id
_entity_poly.type
_entity_poly.pdbx_seq_one_letter_code
_entity_poly.pdbx_strand_id
1 'polypeptide(L)'
;MTTYLAASEAETIELGRRLARELPPRGVVLLIGNLGAGKTTLAKGIADGLGAASPDEVSSPTFTLIHEYGNGRVYHVDLYRLDGERDVATLGLEELFDRDALVLIEWGERFPRLMPRERTEIRIRATADDAREFQITTVK
;
A
#
# COMPACT_ATOMS: atom_id res chain seq x y z
N MET A 1 -16.94 -6.04 -0.77
CA MET A 1 -15.71 -6.28 -1.56
C MET A 1 -15.92 -5.78 -2.98
N THR A 2 -14.95 -5.06 -3.51
CA THR A 2 -15.00 -4.53 -4.86
C THR A 2 -13.83 -5.08 -5.67
N THR A 3 -14.08 -5.45 -6.91
CA THR A 3 -13.06 -6.04 -7.79
C THR A 3 -12.79 -5.10 -8.97
N TYR A 4 -11.51 -4.87 -9.27
CA TYR A 4 -11.07 -4.09 -10.43
C TYR A 4 -10.09 -4.90 -11.25
N LEU A 5 -10.02 -4.60 -12.55
CA LEU A 5 -9.07 -5.23 -13.46
C LEU A 5 -8.23 -4.14 -14.12
N ALA A 6 -6.94 -4.40 -14.28
CA ALA A 6 -6.04 -3.54 -15.03
C ALA A 6 -5.24 -4.40 -15.99
N ALA A 7 -5.14 -3.97 -17.24
CA ALA A 7 -4.48 -4.74 -18.29
C ALA A 7 -3.00 -4.43 -18.44
N SER A 8 -2.51 -3.37 -17.78
CA SER A 8 -1.13 -2.90 -17.92
C SER A 8 -0.68 -2.16 -16.68
N GLU A 9 0.63 -1.89 -16.58
CA GLU A 9 1.14 -1.05 -15.50
C GLU A 9 0.51 0.34 -15.51
N ALA A 10 0.34 0.93 -16.70
CA ALA A 10 -0.28 2.24 -16.82
C ALA A 10 -1.70 2.23 -16.27
N GLU A 11 -2.45 1.17 -16.54
CA GLU A 11 -3.81 1.05 -16.01
C GLU A 11 -3.81 0.81 -14.49
N THR A 12 -2.80 0.11 -13.97
CA THR A 12 -2.67 -0.06 -12.52
C THR A 12 -2.41 1.27 -11.84
N ILE A 13 -1.55 2.11 -12.42
CA ILE A 13 -1.29 3.44 -11.88
C ILE A 13 -2.58 4.28 -11.93
N GLU A 14 -3.31 4.21 -13.04
CA GLU A 14 -4.57 4.94 -13.18
C GLU A 14 -5.60 4.47 -12.16
N LEU A 15 -5.67 3.17 -11.91
CA LEU A 15 -6.54 2.64 -10.86
C LEU A 15 -6.15 3.21 -9.50
N GLY A 16 -4.85 3.30 -9.23
CA GLY A 16 -4.36 3.90 -7.98
C GLY A 16 -4.82 5.34 -7.82
N ARG A 17 -4.75 6.13 -8.89
CA ARG A 17 -5.22 7.52 -8.87
C ARG A 17 -6.71 7.59 -8.54
N ARG A 18 -7.48 6.69 -9.11
CA ARG A 18 -8.92 6.60 -8.85
C ARG A 18 -9.19 6.21 -7.39
N LEU A 19 -8.50 5.19 -6.89
CA LEU A 19 -8.66 4.73 -5.51
C LEU A 19 -8.29 5.81 -4.50
N ALA A 20 -7.35 6.68 -4.84
CA ALA A 20 -6.95 7.78 -3.98
C ALA A 20 -8.14 8.69 -3.62
N ARG A 21 -9.12 8.81 -4.51
CA ARG A 21 -10.31 9.62 -4.27
C ARG A 21 -11.35 8.89 -3.42
N GLU A 22 -11.30 7.56 -3.40
CA GLU A 22 -12.26 6.73 -2.69
C GLU A 22 -11.77 6.31 -1.31
N LEU A 23 -10.45 6.26 -1.12
CA LEU A 23 -9.86 5.93 0.17
C LEU A 23 -9.97 7.11 1.13
N PRO A 24 -10.15 6.85 2.43
CA PRO A 24 -10.12 7.93 3.41
C PRO A 24 -8.71 8.55 3.44
N PRO A 25 -8.59 9.86 3.73
CA PRO A 25 -7.28 10.51 3.76
C PRO A 25 -6.41 10.03 4.91
N ARG A 26 -7.02 9.37 5.88
CA ARG A 26 -6.35 8.80 7.05
C ARG A 26 -6.72 7.34 7.17
N GLY A 27 -5.73 6.50 7.48
CA GLY A 27 -5.98 5.10 7.73
C GLY A 27 -4.86 4.22 7.20
N VAL A 28 -5.07 2.92 7.30
CA VAL A 28 -4.08 1.93 6.89
C VAL A 28 -4.62 1.08 5.74
N VAL A 29 -3.81 0.92 4.71
CA VAL A 29 -4.13 0.08 3.55
C VAL A 29 -3.04 -0.98 3.44
N LEU A 30 -3.44 -2.25 3.54
CA LEU A 30 -2.52 -3.35 3.29
C LEU A 30 -2.56 -3.71 1.81
N LEU A 31 -1.40 -3.68 1.18
CA LEU A 31 -1.23 -4.10 -0.21
C LEU A 31 -0.73 -5.54 -0.18
N ILE A 32 -1.58 -6.47 -0.54
CA ILE A 32 -1.36 -7.91 -0.36
C ILE A 32 -1.20 -8.59 -1.72
N GLY A 33 -0.12 -9.32 -1.89
CA GLY A 33 0.14 -10.03 -3.13
C GLY A 33 1.54 -10.59 -3.15
N ASN A 34 1.78 -11.51 -4.08
CA ASN A 34 3.09 -12.12 -4.24
C ASN A 34 4.11 -11.08 -4.72
N LEU A 35 5.38 -11.44 -4.59
CA LEU A 35 6.46 -10.60 -5.10
C LEU A 35 6.22 -10.35 -6.60
N GLY A 36 6.32 -9.08 -7.01
CA GLY A 36 6.07 -8.71 -8.39
C GLY A 36 4.61 -8.60 -8.80
N ALA A 37 3.67 -8.69 -7.83
CA ALA A 37 2.24 -8.62 -8.15
C ALA A 37 1.76 -7.22 -8.57
N GLY A 38 2.55 -6.18 -8.29
CA GLY A 38 2.16 -4.81 -8.64
C GLY A 38 1.80 -3.92 -7.46
N LYS A 39 2.21 -4.29 -6.26
CA LYS A 39 1.92 -3.52 -5.04
C LYS A 39 2.52 -2.12 -5.11
N THR A 40 3.79 -2.02 -5.47
CA THR A 40 4.46 -0.73 -5.59
C THR A 40 3.88 0.09 -6.75
N THR A 41 3.51 -0.56 -7.85
CA THR A 41 2.90 0.12 -8.99
C THR A 41 1.58 0.77 -8.59
N LEU A 42 0.76 0.05 -7.81
CA LEU A 42 -0.49 0.62 -7.31
C LEU A 42 -0.21 1.78 -6.36
N ALA A 43 0.80 1.65 -5.49
CA ALA A 43 1.20 2.72 -4.56
C ALA A 43 1.59 3.99 -5.32
N LYS A 44 2.26 3.86 -6.47
CA LYS A 44 2.60 5.01 -7.32
C LYS A 44 1.35 5.79 -7.72
N GLY A 45 0.32 5.06 -8.14
CA GLY A 45 -0.95 5.69 -8.54
C GLY A 45 -1.67 6.35 -7.38
N ILE A 46 -1.70 5.69 -6.22
CA ILE A 46 -2.36 6.25 -5.04
C ILE A 46 -1.66 7.53 -4.60
N ALA A 47 -0.33 7.53 -4.52
CA ALA A 47 0.42 8.71 -4.12
C ALA A 47 0.22 9.87 -5.11
N ASP A 48 0.21 9.57 -6.39
CA ASP A 48 -0.02 10.58 -7.42
C ASP A 48 -1.44 11.15 -7.36
N GLY A 49 -2.42 10.28 -7.17
CA GLY A 49 -3.82 10.71 -7.04
C GLY A 49 -4.07 11.59 -5.84
N LEU A 50 -3.28 11.44 -4.78
CA LEU A 50 -3.35 12.30 -3.59
C LEU A 50 -2.52 13.56 -3.73
N GLY A 51 -1.79 13.72 -4.83
CA GLY A 51 -0.90 14.86 -5.01
C GLY A 51 0.31 14.82 -4.08
N ALA A 52 0.65 13.65 -3.54
CA ALA A 52 1.74 13.49 -2.58
C ALA A 52 3.09 13.28 -3.26
N ALA A 53 3.11 12.57 -4.39
CA ALA A 53 4.32 12.29 -5.15
C ALA A 53 3.94 11.87 -6.57
N SER A 54 4.80 12.19 -7.55
CA SER A 54 4.61 11.68 -8.91
C SER A 54 4.97 10.18 -8.94
N PRO A 55 4.46 9.41 -9.91
CA PRO A 55 4.79 7.99 -9.99
C PRO A 55 6.30 7.71 -10.04
N ASP A 56 7.07 8.58 -10.68
CA ASP A 56 8.52 8.42 -10.79
C ASP A 56 9.24 8.59 -9.45
N GLU A 57 8.62 9.28 -8.50
CA GLU A 57 9.22 9.50 -7.19
C GLU A 57 8.98 8.33 -6.24
N VAL A 58 8.04 7.47 -6.55
CA VAL A 58 7.66 6.35 -5.66
C VAL A 58 8.44 5.10 -6.05
N SER A 59 9.10 4.50 -5.06
CA SER A 59 9.82 3.24 -5.24
C SER A 59 9.54 2.34 -4.05
N SER A 60 9.87 1.05 -4.19
CA SER A 60 9.68 0.11 -3.09
C SER A 60 10.65 0.42 -1.95
N PRO A 61 10.15 0.59 -0.71
CA PRO A 61 11.02 0.86 0.43
C PRO A 61 11.59 -0.42 1.06
N THR A 62 11.96 -1.42 0.24
CA THR A 62 12.43 -2.71 0.75
C THR A 62 13.62 -2.57 1.71
N PHE A 63 14.56 -1.69 1.41
CA PHE A 63 15.76 -1.51 2.23
C PHE A 63 15.63 -0.38 3.25
N THR A 64 14.88 0.66 2.92
CA THR A 64 14.66 1.79 3.83
C THR A 64 13.49 1.54 4.79
N LEU A 65 12.64 0.58 4.48
CA LEU A 65 11.46 0.15 5.22
C LEU A 65 10.30 1.14 5.19
N ILE A 66 10.54 2.43 5.27
CA ILE A 66 9.49 3.46 5.27
C ILE A 66 9.91 4.63 4.40
N HIS A 67 9.04 5.02 3.45
CA HIS A 67 9.16 6.26 2.70
C HIS A 67 8.00 7.19 3.07
N GLU A 68 8.29 8.47 3.16
CA GLU A 68 7.28 9.50 3.43
C GLU A 68 7.11 10.37 2.19
N TYR A 69 5.86 10.67 1.84
CA TYR A 69 5.55 11.53 0.70
C TYR A 69 4.55 12.61 1.10
N GLY A 70 4.60 13.73 0.41
CA GLY A 70 3.61 14.80 0.58
C GLY A 70 3.59 15.44 1.96
N ASN A 71 4.77 15.63 2.55
CA ASN A 71 4.91 16.24 3.89
C ASN A 71 4.11 15.47 4.95
N GLY A 72 4.25 14.16 4.95
CA GLY A 72 3.63 13.32 5.97
C GLY A 72 2.18 12.96 5.70
N ARG A 73 1.68 13.18 4.48
CA ARG A 73 0.33 12.75 4.12
C ARG A 73 0.24 11.29 3.75
N VAL A 74 1.33 10.72 3.23
CA VAL A 74 1.39 9.32 2.81
C VAL A 74 2.69 8.70 3.31
N TYR A 75 2.57 7.53 3.93
CA TYR A 75 3.71 6.71 4.30
C TYR A 75 3.60 5.39 3.55
N HIS A 76 4.70 4.96 2.96
CA HIS A 76 4.77 3.68 2.24
C HIS A 76 5.74 2.80 3.01
N VAL A 77 5.26 1.66 3.50
CA VAL A 77 5.99 0.74 4.37
C VAL A 77 6.17 -0.60 3.67
N ASP A 78 7.34 -1.20 3.76
CA ASP A 78 7.59 -2.53 3.21
C ASP A 78 8.27 -3.38 4.29
N LEU A 79 7.59 -4.45 4.71
CA LEU A 79 8.06 -5.30 5.79
C LEU A 79 8.73 -6.59 5.27
N TYR A 80 9.00 -6.67 3.98
CA TYR A 80 9.52 -7.90 3.36
C TYR A 80 10.80 -8.43 4.01
N ARG A 81 11.74 -7.53 4.33
CA ARG A 81 13.03 -7.91 4.91
C ARG A 81 12.99 -8.32 6.37
N LEU A 82 11.91 -8.01 7.07
CA LEU A 82 11.84 -8.25 8.50
C LEU A 82 11.41 -9.67 8.80
N ASP A 83 12.10 -10.33 9.73
CA ASP A 83 11.89 -11.74 9.99
C ASP A 83 10.82 -12.02 11.05
N GLY A 84 10.58 -11.10 11.97
CA GLY A 84 9.66 -11.35 13.07
C GLY A 84 8.98 -10.11 13.62
N GLU A 85 7.98 -10.34 14.47
CA GLU A 85 7.21 -9.26 15.09
C GLU A 85 8.08 -8.29 15.89
N ARG A 86 9.14 -8.80 16.52
CA ARG A 86 10.03 -7.95 17.31
C ARG A 86 10.71 -6.88 16.43
N ASP A 87 11.14 -7.28 15.23
CA ASP A 87 11.78 -6.35 14.31
C ASP A 87 10.78 -5.30 13.83
N VAL A 88 9.56 -5.72 13.53
CA VAL A 88 8.50 -4.79 13.10
C VAL A 88 8.17 -3.81 14.22
N ALA A 89 8.12 -4.30 15.46
CA ALA A 89 7.76 -3.47 16.62
C ALA A 89 8.74 -2.31 16.81
N THR A 90 9.99 -2.44 16.38
CA THR A 90 10.99 -1.37 16.52
C THR A 90 10.77 -0.22 15.53
N LEU A 91 9.93 -0.39 14.52
CA LEU A 91 9.70 0.65 13.51
C LEU A 91 8.80 1.79 13.98
N GLY A 92 8.05 1.59 15.07
CA GLY A 92 7.13 2.62 15.55
C GLY A 92 5.89 2.76 14.67
N LEU A 93 5.41 1.67 14.08
CA LEU A 93 4.24 1.73 13.21
C LEU A 93 3.00 2.27 13.92
N GLU A 94 2.85 1.98 15.22
CA GLU A 94 1.72 2.47 16.01
C GLU A 94 1.63 4.00 15.96
N GLU A 95 2.77 4.67 16.01
CA GLU A 95 2.80 6.13 15.90
C GLU A 95 2.34 6.60 14.53
N LEU A 96 2.73 5.86 13.47
CA LEU A 96 2.28 6.18 12.11
C LEU A 96 0.77 6.01 11.99
N PHE A 97 0.22 4.96 12.59
CA PHE A 97 -1.22 4.68 12.52
C PHE A 97 -2.04 5.77 13.20
N ASP A 98 -1.46 6.47 14.16
CA ASP A 98 -2.14 7.55 14.88
C ASP A 98 -2.05 8.89 14.18
N ARG A 99 -1.23 8.99 13.13
CA ARG A 99 -1.08 10.25 12.40
C ARG A 99 -2.25 10.49 11.44
N ASP A 100 -2.42 11.76 11.07
CA ASP A 100 -3.39 12.15 10.06
C ASP A 100 -2.78 11.90 8.67
N ALA A 101 -2.66 10.64 8.32
CA ALA A 101 -1.97 10.20 7.12
C ALA A 101 -2.53 8.89 6.61
N LEU A 102 -2.31 8.62 5.32
CA LEU A 102 -2.60 7.33 4.73
C LEU A 102 -1.32 6.50 4.77
N VAL A 103 -1.40 5.30 5.34
CA VAL A 103 -0.26 4.40 5.45
C VAL A 103 -0.48 3.20 4.55
N LEU A 104 0.37 3.04 3.53
CA LEU A 104 0.32 1.91 2.61
C LEU A 104 1.37 0.90 3.05
N ILE A 105 0.96 -0.33 3.34
CA ILE A 105 1.87 -1.35 3.87
C ILE A 105 1.93 -2.56 2.95
N GLU A 106 3.13 -2.88 2.47
CA GLU A 106 3.41 -4.13 1.76
C GLU A 106 3.94 -5.16 2.75
N TRP A 107 3.45 -6.38 2.62
CA TRP A 107 3.84 -7.52 3.46
C TRP A 107 3.35 -7.42 4.91
N GLY A 108 2.38 -6.55 5.19
CA GLY A 108 1.78 -6.45 6.53
C GLY A 108 1.01 -7.71 6.92
N GLU A 109 0.52 -8.47 5.94
CA GLU A 109 -0.22 -9.70 6.19
C GLU A 109 0.63 -10.79 6.88
N ARG A 110 1.95 -10.64 6.84
CA ARG A 110 2.85 -11.55 7.57
C ARG A 110 2.82 -11.30 9.08
N PHE A 111 2.34 -10.13 9.49
CA PHE A 111 2.35 -9.71 10.89
C PHE A 111 0.95 -9.22 11.30
N PRO A 112 -0.08 -10.09 11.20
CA PRO A 112 -1.47 -9.63 11.40
C PRO A 112 -1.73 -9.05 12.78
N ARG A 113 -1.01 -9.52 13.79
CA ARG A 113 -1.22 -9.06 15.17
C ARG A 113 -0.72 -7.63 15.39
N LEU A 114 0.14 -7.14 14.50
CA LEU A 114 0.69 -5.78 14.59
C LEU A 114 -0.04 -4.79 13.69
N MET A 115 -0.95 -5.29 12.85
CA MET A 115 -1.73 -4.43 11.97
C MET A 115 -2.97 -3.92 12.70
N PRO A 116 -3.44 -2.70 12.39
CA PRO A 116 -4.63 -2.17 13.04
C PRO A 116 -5.87 -2.97 12.64
N ARG A 117 -6.84 -3.05 13.55
CA ARG A 117 -8.08 -3.78 13.29
C ARG A 117 -8.85 -3.13 12.15
N GLU A 118 -9.00 -1.81 12.19
CA GLU A 118 -9.64 -1.07 11.10
C GLU A 118 -8.62 -0.81 10.02
N ARG A 119 -8.87 -1.33 8.82
CA ARG A 119 -7.96 -1.17 7.69
C ARG A 119 -8.66 -1.49 6.39
N THR A 120 -8.07 -1.07 5.30
CA THR A 120 -8.46 -1.50 3.97
C THR A 120 -7.45 -2.55 3.51
N GLU A 121 -7.92 -3.63 2.89
CA GLU A 121 -7.04 -4.64 2.29
C GLU A 121 -7.24 -4.64 0.79
N ILE A 122 -6.16 -4.53 0.05
CA ILE A 122 -6.18 -4.62 -1.41
C ILE A 122 -5.35 -5.83 -1.79
N ARG A 123 -6.03 -6.88 -2.26
CA ARG A 123 -5.38 -8.11 -2.71
C ARG A 123 -5.13 -8.01 -4.20
N ILE A 124 -3.89 -8.23 -4.60
CA ILE A 124 -3.44 -8.04 -5.97
C ILE A 124 -2.97 -9.38 -6.51
N ARG A 125 -3.51 -9.78 -7.67
CA ARG A 125 -3.18 -11.05 -8.30
C ARG A 125 -2.84 -10.82 -9.77
N ALA A 126 -1.71 -11.37 -10.21
CA ALA A 126 -1.35 -11.36 -11.62
C ALA A 126 -2.26 -12.33 -12.37
N THR A 127 -2.88 -11.89 -13.46
CA THR A 127 -3.78 -12.72 -14.26
C THR A 127 -3.17 -13.09 -15.61
N ALA A 128 -2.28 -12.24 -16.13
CA ALA A 128 -1.49 -12.48 -17.32
C ALA A 128 -0.34 -11.48 -17.26
N ASP A 129 0.60 -11.50 -18.15
CA ASP A 129 1.82 -10.67 -18.16
C ASP A 129 1.75 -9.43 -17.25
N ASP A 130 1.21 -8.32 -17.78
CA ASP A 130 1.07 -7.07 -17.00
C ASP A 130 -0.35 -6.87 -16.49
N ALA A 131 -1.25 -7.83 -16.72
CA ALA A 131 -2.64 -7.73 -16.27
C ALA A 131 -2.78 -8.14 -14.81
N ARG A 132 -3.62 -7.43 -14.10
CA ARG A 132 -3.79 -7.61 -12.65
C ARG A 132 -5.26 -7.55 -12.26
N GLU A 133 -5.58 -8.29 -11.21
CA GLU A 133 -6.89 -8.22 -10.57
C GLU A 133 -6.71 -7.68 -9.15
N PHE A 134 -7.58 -6.77 -8.75
CA PHE A 134 -7.53 -6.11 -7.44
C PHE A 134 -8.83 -6.34 -6.71
N GLN A 135 -8.75 -6.88 -5.50
CA GLN A 135 -9.92 -7.08 -4.64
C GLN A 135 -9.76 -6.20 -3.41
N ILE A 136 -10.70 -5.29 -3.21
CA ILE A 136 -10.64 -4.30 -2.15
C ILE A 136 -11.68 -4.60 -1.09
N THR A 137 -11.26 -4.73 0.15
CA THR A 137 -12.12 -5.05 1.28
C THR A 137 -11.84 -4.09 2.42
N THR A 138 -12.88 -3.53 3.03
CA THR A 138 -12.75 -2.73 4.25
C THR A 138 -12.98 -3.64 5.44
N VAL A 139 -12.03 -3.65 6.38
CA VAL A 139 -12.10 -4.46 7.60
C VAL A 139 -12.30 -3.52 8.78
N LYS A 140 -13.27 -3.84 9.62
CA LYS A 140 -13.58 -3.03 10.81
C LYS A 140 -13.55 -3.83 12.09
#